data_6c290eed3cf5a7d0285357601485df7f
#
_entry.id   6c290eed3cf5a7d0285357601485df7f
#
_cell.length_a   1.000
_cell.length_b   1.000
_cell.length_c   1.000
_cell.angle_alpha   90.00
_cell.angle_beta   90.00
_cell.angle_gamma   90.00
#
_symmetry.space_group_name_H-M   'P 1'
#
loop_
_entity.id
_entity.type
_entity.pdbx_description
1 polymer ?
#
loop_
_entity_poly.entity_id
_entity_poly.type
_entity_poly.pdbx_seq_one_letter_code
_entity_poly.pdbx_strand_id
1 'polypeptide(L)'
;MWAERHPGEDASSFLAELFDEALPSDSVAPQGVRPAGVAVLTPAAAAGGEWDVVAVMGVGRDAWPDLRLRDTITRTGLLVDAVTGRLPVDPSARAAAADPVAARSQVRADERRMLLAALTRARRRLLVTAVADSDNAPSSFLVEIARAAHVPVEDADGGVLLAPDTGDLTLRGLVGELRRAAVAGMLTGAAPDERRRARAAARLLAELGGPGGGVAGALPKDWAGAAEPTSSAPLVGGNEPVRISPSDVEAITACPLRWFLTRHGGNAGFSEAQSLGTLIHALAEQAQREGLRGQALRACFEEHLPELSYPDTWLGGLAADHARELVDRLDSYLSGVPGRVDVERRLDVRLDPPAAPSGGPGADGAAAPESIPVRLSGRIDRLEYLDAPPAGGQEPPDDAPLSDGCGRRVRLIDLKTGAGKPTKEEAARNPQLAVYRLALESRGYVVEGGALVLLGAAPLRDGLTVLAPKGAALDPSPDPGTGEDWARDLVASAAADARGARLTARTGPHCVRCAVKDSCPAVAEGRRTAP
;
A
#
# COMPACT_ATOMS: atom_id res chain seq x y z
N MET A 1 -33.72 -11.74 24.44
CA MET A 1 -33.94 -13.21 24.25
C MET A 1 -32.63 -14.01 24.27
N TRP A 2 -31.54 -13.66 23.49
CA TRP A 2 -30.27 -14.41 23.56
C TRP A 2 -29.58 -14.19 24.93
N ALA A 3 -29.40 -12.96 25.34
CA ALA A 3 -28.77 -12.58 26.61
C ALA A 3 -29.51 -13.13 27.85
N GLU A 4 -30.81 -13.37 27.75
CA GLU A 4 -31.59 -13.99 28.82
C GLU A 4 -31.31 -15.49 28.96
N ARG A 5 -30.90 -16.15 27.86
CA ARG A 5 -30.54 -17.59 27.85
C ARG A 5 -29.08 -17.85 28.14
N HIS A 6 -28.24 -16.79 28.02
CA HIS A 6 -26.79 -16.85 28.20
C HIS A 6 -26.32 -15.77 29.21
N PRO A 7 -26.76 -15.86 30.49
CA PRO A 7 -26.39 -14.87 31.48
C PRO A 7 -24.90 -14.99 31.79
N GLY A 8 -24.18 -13.90 31.54
CA GLY A 8 -22.72 -13.82 31.77
C GLY A 8 -21.86 -13.94 30.53
N GLU A 9 -22.43 -14.17 29.37
CA GLU A 9 -21.73 -14.10 28.08
C GLU A 9 -21.78 -12.69 27.49
N ASP A 10 -20.73 -12.35 26.74
CA ASP A 10 -20.56 -11.03 26.15
C ASP A 10 -21.07 -10.96 24.69
N ALA A 11 -21.01 -9.78 24.11
CA ALA A 11 -21.45 -9.56 22.73
C ALA A 11 -20.58 -10.32 21.70
N SER A 12 -19.34 -10.68 22.05
CA SER A 12 -18.47 -11.45 21.15
C SER A 12 -18.89 -12.90 21.07
N SER A 13 -19.35 -13.49 22.17
CA SER A 13 -19.94 -14.83 22.18
C SER A 13 -21.22 -14.90 21.33
N PHE A 14 -22.07 -13.88 21.42
CA PHE A 14 -23.25 -13.77 20.56
C PHE A 14 -22.91 -13.69 19.06
N LEU A 15 -21.91 -12.89 18.72
CA LEU A 15 -21.47 -12.75 17.34
C LEU A 15 -20.82 -14.04 16.83
N ALA A 16 -20.04 -14.73 17.65
CA ALA A 16 -19.45 -16.02 17.28
C ALA A 16 -20.52 -17.06 16.99
N GLU A 17 -21.56 -17.18 17.85
CA GLU A 17 -22.68 -18.07 17.62
C GLU A 17 -23.48 -17.71 16.36
N LEU A 18 -23.69 -16.40 16.11
CA LEU A 18 -24.38 -15.93 14.91
C LEU A 18 -23.61 -16.25 13.62
N PHE A 19 -22.26 -16.20 13.66
CA PHE A 19 -21.43 -16.54 12.50
C PHE A 19 -21.22 -18.05 12.33
N ASP A 20 -21.38 -18.83 13.40
CA ASP A 20 -21.25 -20.29 13.37
C ASP A 20 -22.59 -20.99 13.00
N GLU A 21 -23.68 -20.22 12.89
CA GLU A 21 -24.99 -20.71 12.44
C GLU A 21 -24.92 -21.10 10.93
N ALA A 22 -24.59 -22.36 10.69
CA ALA A 22 -24.34 -22.89 9.33
C ALA A 22 -25.63 -23.05 8.49
N LEU A 23 -26.79 -22.81 9.07
CA LEU A 23 -28.08 -22.90 8.38
C LEU A 23 -28.89 -21.61 8.56
N PRO A 24 -29.38 -20.99 7.47
CA PRO A 24 -30.32 -19.89 7.58
C PRO A 24 -31.52 -20.34 8.39
N SER A 25 -31.89 -19.60 9.43
CA SER A 25 -33.15 -19.86 10.16
C SER A 25 -34.33 -19.52 9.25
N ASP A 26 -34.75 -20.47 8.45
CA ASP A 26 -35.93 -20.36 7.59
C ASP A 26 -37.17 -20.53 8.46
N SER A 27 -37.68 -19.43 8.99
CA SER A 27 -38.92 -19.42 9.78
C SER A 27 -40.12 -19.57 8.86
N VAL A 28 -40.68 -20.76 8.80
CA VAL A 28 -41.93 -21.06 8.08
C VAL A 28 -43.17 -20.49 8.82
N ALA A 29 -42.99 -19.92 10.02
CA ALA A 29 -44.09 -19.37 10.80
C ALA A 29 -44.47 -17.96 10.32
N PRO A 30 -45.77 -17.62 10.24
CA PRO A 30 -46.22 -16.27 9.97
C PRO A 30 -45.64 -15.33 11.01
N GLN A 31 -44.77 -14.42 10.59
CA GLN A 31 -44.21 -13.41 11.48
C GLN A 31 -45.35 -12.51 11.97
N GLY A 32 -45.55 -12.43 13.30
CA GLY A 32 -46.47 -11.50 13.93
C GLY A 32 -46.21 -10.04 13.53
N VAL A 33 -47.09 -9.13 13.97
CA VAL A 33 -47.04 -7.70 13.66
C VAL A 33 -45.59 -7.19 13.82
N ARG A 34 -44.95 -6.84 12.70
CA ARG A 34 -43.60 -6.33 12.71
C ARG A 34 -43.57 -4.96 13.41
N PRO A 35 -42.74 -4.75 14.41
CA PRO A 35 -42.56 -3.43 14.99
C PRO A 35 -42.12 -2.45 13.88
N ALA A 36 -42.46 -1.17 14.04
CA ALA A 36 -42.01 -0.12 13.12
C ALA A 36 -40.49 -0.12 13.04
N GLY A 37 -39.94 -0.58 11.92
CA GLY A 37 -38.50 -0.71 11.71
C GLY A 37 -38.15 -0.79 10.23
N VAL A 38 -36.86 -0.81 9.94
CA VAL A 38 -36.36 -0.97 8.57
C VAL A 38 -36.37 -2.47 8.24
N ALA A 39 -37.06 -2.84 7.15
CA ALA A 39 -37.05 -4.21 6.65
C ALA A 39 -35.80 -4.45 5.79
N VAL A 40 -35.00 -5.46 6.13
CA VAL A 40 -33.86 -5.93 5.32
C VAL A 40 -34.29 -7.24 4.66
N LEU A 41 -34.34 -7.23 3.33
CA LEU A 41 -34.95 -8.32 2.56
C LEU A 41 -34.07 -8.64 1.34
N THR A 42 -34.12 -9.90 0.88
CA THR A 42 -33.63 -10.24 -0.46
C THR A 42 -34.62 -9.73 -1.52
N PRO A 43 -34.21 -9.57 -2.80
CA PRO A 43 -35.13 -9.17 -3.87
C PRO A 43 -36.33 -10.09 -4.00
N ALA A 44 -36.14 -11.42 -3.83
CA ALA A 44 -37.20 -12.39 -3.87
C ALA A 44 -38.19 -12.24 -2.67
N ALA A 45 -37.65 -12.02 -1.47
CA ALA A 45 -38.47 -11.82 -0.27
C ALA A 45 -39.22 -10.46 -0.29
N ALA A 46 -38.74 -9.48 -1.05
CA ALA A 46 -39.40 -8.20 -1.25
C ALA A 46 -40.51 -8.24 -2.31
N ALA A 47 -40.65 -9.36 -3.05
CA ALA A 47 -41.66 -9.49 -4.08
C ALA A 47 -43.08 -9.39 -3.47
N GLY A 48 -43.93 -8.56 -4.09
CA GLY A 48 -45.29 -8.29 -3.60
C GLY A 48 -45.41 -7.25 -2.49
N GLY A 49 -44.27 -6.81 -1.87
CA GLY A 49 -44.22 -5.70 -0.94
C GLY A 49 -44.01 -4.36 -1.63
N GLU A 50 -44.36 -3.27 -0.97
CA GLU A 50 -44.05 -1.90 -1.41
C GLU A 50 -43.75 -1.02 -0.20
N TRP A 51 -42.75 -0.13 -0.35
CA TRP A 51 -42.30 0.79 0.71
C TRP A 51 -42.15 2.20 0.18
N ASP A 52 -42.33 3.19 1.02
CA ASP A 52 -42.14 4.59 0.62
C ASP A 52 -40.69 4.86 0.20
N VAL A 53 -39.74 4.27 0.88
CA VAL A 53 -38.30 4.36 0.59
C VAL A 53 -37.69 2.98 0.47
N VAL A 54 -37.00 2.72 -0.60
CA VAL A 54 -36.25 1.47 -0.83
C VAL A 54 -34.79 1.80 -1.09
N ALA A 55 -33.90 1.11 -0.39
CA ALA A 55 -32.47 1.14 -0.66
C ALA A 55 -32.03 -0.22 -1.25
N VAL A 56 -31.54 -0.21 -2.49
CA VAL A 56 -30.92 -1.35 -3.15
C VAL A 56 -29.41 -1.20 -3.02
N MET A 57 -28.80 -2.01 -2.17
CA MET A 57 -27.39 -1.87 -1.82
C MET A 57 -26.52 -2.92 -2.51
N GLY A 58 -25.24 -2.57 -2.74
CA GLY A 58 -24.24 -3.50 -3.22
C GLY A 58 -24.37 -3.86 -4.71
N VAL A 59 -24.80 -2.93 -5.57
CA VAL A 59 -24.87 -3.15 -7.01
C VAL A 59 -23.47 -3.08 -7.62
N GLY A 60 -22.62 -4.05 -7.23
CA GLY A 60 -21.23 -4.18 -7.64
C GLY A 60 -21.02 -5.26 -8.70
N ARG A 61 -19.87 -5.25 -9.36
CA ARG A 61 -19.54 -6.12 -10.50
C ARG A 61 -19.66 -7.62 -10.17
N ASP A 62 -19.26 -8.02 -8.97
CA ASP A 62 -19.22 -9.43 -8.56
C ASP A 62 -20.32 -9.79 -7.56
N ALA A 63 -21.13 -8.82 -7.15
CA ALA A 63 -22.22 -8.99 -6.21
C ALA A 63 -23.58 -9.00 -6.90
N TRP A 64 -23.80 -8.07 -7.84
CA TRP A 64 -25.04 -8.01 -8.60
C TRP A 64 -24.80 -7.30 -9.96
N PRO A 65 -24.81 -8.02 -11.10
CA PRO A 65 -25.28 -9.39 -11.30
C PRO A 65 -24.30 -10.47 -10.82
N ASP A 66 -24.79 -11.53 -10.20
CA ASP A 66 -24.02 -12.74 -9.94
C ASP A 66 -24.05 -13.64 -11.19
N LEU A 67 -23.04 -13.52 -12.04
CA LEU A 67 -22.95 -14.25 -13.31
C LEU A 67 -22.32 -15.65 -13.17
N ARG A 68 -22.12 -16.13 -11.95
CA ARG A 68 -21.60 -17.47 -11.72
C ARG A 68 -22.64 -18.50 -12.15
N LEU A 69 -22.22 -19.38 -13.05
CA LEU A 69 -23.04 -20.52 -13.43
C LEU A 69 -23.07 -21.52 -12.26
N ARG A 70 -24.16 -21.50 -11.51
CA ARG A 70 -24.39 -22.45 -10.43
C ARG A 70 -25.22 -23.60 -11.00
N ASP A 71 -24.58 -24.73 -11.18
CA ASP A 71 -25.31 -25.96 -11.50
C ASP A 71 -25.39 -26.83 -10.23
N THR A 72 -26.57 -27.36 -9.96
CA THR A 72 -26.77 -28.34 -8.88
C THR A 72 -26.51 -29.73 -9.46
N ILE A 73 -26.07 -30.68 -8.62
CA ILE A 73 -25.89 -32.09 -9.02
C ILE A 73 -27.19 -32.65 -9.67
N THR A 74 -28.33 -32.16 -9.24
CA THR A 74 -29.64 -32.52 -9.74
C THR A 74 -30.07 -31.77 -10.99
N ARG A 75 -29.26 -30.83 -11.48
CA ARG A 75 -29.55 -29.98 -12.66
C ARG A 75 -30.94 -29.36 -12.64
N THR A 76 -31.36 -28.84 -11.47
CA THR A 76 -32.67 -28.21 -11.29
C THR A 76 -32.91 -27.03 -12.21
N GLY A 77 -31.85 -26.35 -12.68
CA GLY A 77 -31.94 -25.30 -13.71
C GLY A 77 -32.58 -25.80 -15.01
N LEU A 78 -32.24 -26.99 -15.46
CA LEU A 78 -32.85 -27.59 -16.66
C LEU A 78 -34.36 -27.87 -16.47
N LEU A 79 -34.79 -28.24 -15.26
CA LEU A 79 -36.20 -28.40 -14.98
C LEU A 79 -36.97 -27.09 -15.03
N VAL A 80 -36.37 -26.02 -14.47
CA VAL A 80 -36.94 -24.66 -14.53
C VAL A 80 -37.04 -24.19 -15.97
N ASP A 81 -36.03 -24.43 -16.78
CA ASP A 81 -35.99 -24.03 -18.19
C ASP A 81 -37.02 -24.83 -19.02
N ALA A 82 -37.22 -26.10 -18.69
CA ALA A 82 -38.27 -26.92 -19.30
C ALA A 82 -39.68 -26.41 -18.97
N VAL A 83 -39.95 -26.14 -17.67
CA VAL A 83 -41.25 -25.67 -17.18
C VAL A 83 -41.57 -24.26 -17.68
N THR A 84 -40.56 -23.41 -17.78
CA THR A 84 -40.72 -22.03 -18.28
C THR A 84 -40.69 -21.91 -19.81
N GLY A 85 -40.58 -23.03 -20.53
CA GLY A 85 -40.50 -23.04 -22.00
C GLY A 85 -39.22 -22.47 -22.60
N ARG A 86 -38.16 -22.35 -21.81
CA ARG A 86 -36.85 -21.86 -22.23
C ARG A 86 -36.00 -22.94 -22.91
N LEU A 87 -36.26 -24.20 -22.66
CA LEU A 87 -35.59 -25.27 -23.39
C LEU A 87 -36.14 -25.38 -24.81
N PRO A 88 -35.30 -25.29 -25.84
CA PRO A 88 -35.72 -25.54 -27.20
C PRO A 88 -36.27 -26.97 -27.33
N VAL A 89 -37.31 -27.14 -28.11
CA VAL A 89 -37.88 -28.46 -28.39
C VAL A 89 -36.94 -29.32 -29.24
N ASP A 90 -36.18 -28.67 -30.11
CA ASP A 90 -35.21 -29.30 -30.99
C ASP A 90 -33.94 -29.73 -30.23
N PRO A 91 -33.49 -31.00 -30.31
CA PRO A 91 -32.27 -31.48 -29.67
C PRO A 91 -31.00 -30.79 -30.13
N SER A 92 -30.92 -30.34 -31.38
CA SER A 92 -29.76 -29.60 -31.91
C SER A 92 -29.66 -28.19 -31.32
N ALA A 93 -30.78 -27.53 -31.13
CA ALA A 93 -30.86 -26.23 -30.44
C ALA A 93 -30.56 -26.35 -28.94
N ARG A 94 -30.86 -27.53 -28.29
CA ARG A 94 -30.43 -27.81 -26.91
C ARG A 94 -28.91 -27.90 -26.75
N ALA A 95 -28.23 -28.48 -27.73
CA ALA A 95 -26.76 -28.55 -27.74
C ALA A 95 -26.14 -27.16 -27.87
N ALA A 96 -26.74 -26.30 -28.69
CA ALA A 96 -26.31 -24.90 -28.82
C ALA A 96 -26.64 -24.06 -27.56
N ALA A 97 -27.72 -24.37 -26.86
CA ALA A 97 -28.06 -23.72 -25.58
C ALA A 97 -27.14 -24.13 -24.41
N ALA A 98 -26.34 -25.17 -24.59
CA ALA A 98 -25.29 -25.57 -23.62
C ALA A 98 -24.02 -24.71 -23.74
N ASP A 99 -23.98 -23.73 -24.66
CA ASP A 99 -22.87 -22.77 -24.75
C ASP A 99 -22.77 -21.93 -23.45
N PRO A 100 -21.60 -21.89 -22.81
CA PRO A 100 -21.38 -21.07 -21.62
C PRO A 100 -21.71 -19.59 -21.81
N VAL A 101 -21.58 -19.06 -23.02
CA VAL A 101 -21.91 -17.66 -23.34
C VAL A 101 -23.43 -17.45 -23.29
N ALA A 102 -24.20 -18.36 -23.89
CA ALA A 102 -25.65 -18.34 -23.86
C ALA A 102 -26.18 -18.51 -22.42
N ALA A 103 -25.59 -19.42 -21.64
CA ALA A 103 -25.94 -19.64 -20.24
C ALA A 103 -25.69 -18.37 -19.37
N ARG A 104 -24.55 -17.71 -19.53
CA ARG A 104 -24.26 -16.44 -18.83
C ARG A 104 -25.22 -15.32 -19.25
N SER A 105 -25.59 -15.25 -20.52
CA SER A 105 -26.56 -14.27 -21.00
C SER A 105 -27.92 -14.49 -20.36
N GLN A 106 -28.33 -15.73 -20.19
CA GLN A 106 -29.59 -16.11 -19.52
C GLN A 106 -29.55 -15.72 -18.04
N VAL A 107 -28.49 -16.07 -17.31
CA VAL A 107 -28.29 -15.68 -15.91
C VAL A 107 -28.36 -14.16 -15.76
N ARG A 108 -27.69 -13.42 -16.64
CA ARG A 108 -27.74 -11.94 -16.65
C ARG A 108 -29.17 -11.41 -16.87
N ALA A 109 -29.97 -12.07 -17.69
CA ALA A 109 -31.36 -11.67 -17.92
C ALA A 109 -32.22 -11.93 -16.67
N ASP A 110 -31.98 -13.03 -15.95
CA ASP A 110 -32.68 -13.35 -14.70
C ASP A 110 -32.28 -12.37 -13.58
N GLU A 111 -30.99 -12.07 -13.44
CA GLU A 111 -30.48 -11.07 -12.50
C GLU A 111 -31.08 -9.67 -12.77
N ARG A 112 -31.24 -9.30 -14.05
CA ARG A 112 -31.90 -8.04 -14.44
C ARG A 112 -33.39 -8.04 -14.04
N ARG A 113 -34.10 -9.17 -14.14
CA ARG A 113 -35.50 -9.28 -13.69
C ARG A 113 -35.60 -9.13 -12.18
N MET A 114 -34.70 -9.76 -11.42
CA MET A 114 -34.65 -9.60 -9.96
C MET A 114 -34.34 -8.15 -9.57
N LEU A 115 -33.40 -7.50 -10.26
CA LEU A 115 -33.11 -6.10 -10.04
C LEU A 115 -34.35 -5.22 -10.29
N LEU A 116 -35.03 -5.42 -11.42
CA LEU A 116 -36.26 -4.69 -11.73
C LEU A 116 -37.32 -4.89 -10.66
N ALA A 117 -37.50 -6.14 -10.18
CA ALA A 117 -38.41 -6.43 -9.09
C ALA A 117 -38.05 -5.65 -7.81
N ALA A 118 -36.77 -5.53 -7.47
CA ALA A 118 -36.32 -4.77 -6.30
C ALA A 118 -36.52 -3.25 -6.49
N LEU A 119 -36.16 -2.71 -7.64
CA LEU A 119 -36.28 -1.27 -7.94
C LEU A 119 -37.74 -0.77 -7.90
N THR A 120 -38.67 -1.61 -8.38
CA THR A 120 -40.10 -1.28 -8.45
C THR A 120 -40.84 -1.40 -7.12
N ARG A 121 -40.13 -1.73 -6.03
CA ARG A 121 -40.75 -1.75 -4.69
C ARG A 121 -40.89 -0.37 -4.05
N ALA A 122 -40.20 0.64 -4.59
CA ALA A 122 -40.23 2.00 -4.07
C ALA A 122 -41.45 2.78 -4.55
N ARG A 123 -42.22 3.34 -3.62
CA ARG A 123 -43.34 4.24 -3.92
C ARG A 123 -42.92 5.70 -4.13
N ARG A 124 -41.93 6.18 -3.36
CA ARG A 124 -41.57 7.61 -3.32
C ARG A 124 -40.09 7.85 -3.61
N ARG A 125 -39.20 7.07 -3.02
CA ARG A 125 -37.76 7.27 -3.15
C ARG A 125 -37.03 5.93 -3.31
N LEU A 126 -36.18 5.88 -4.31
CA LEU A 126 -35.28 4.77 -4.55
C LEU A 126 -33.84 5.28 -4.34
N LEU A 127 -33.08 4.56 -3.53
CA LEU A 127 -31.64 4.73 -3.38
C LEU A 127 -30.95 3.49 -3.92
N VAL A 128 -29.97 3.65 -4.78
CA VAL A 128 -29.14 2.54 -5.28
C VAL A 128 -27.70 2.85 -4.97
N THR A 129 -26.99 1.90 -4.36
CA THR A 129 -25.60 2.10 -3.94
C THR A 129 -24.69 1.02 -4.48
N ALA A 130 -23.44 1.38 -4.76
CA ALA A 130 -22.33 0.49 -5.06
C ALA A 130 -21.08 0.98 -4.35
N VAL A 131 -20.12 0.08 -4.17
CA VAL A 131 -18.78 0.42 -3.68
C VAL A 131 -17.84 0.51 -4.88
N ALA A 132 -16.98 1.53 -4.87
CA ALA A 132 -15.91 1.70 -5.85
C ALA A 132 -14.60 1.93 -5.10
N ASP A 133 -13.72 0.93 -5.12
CA ASP A 133 -12.38 0.95 -4.54
C ASP A 133 -11.42 0.12 -5.40
N SER A 134 -10.23 -0.21 -4.89
CA SER A 134 -9.24 -1.02 -5.61
C SER A 134 -9.74 -2.42 -5.97
N ASP A 135 -10.62 -3.00 -5.17
CA ASP A 135 -11.07 -4.38 -5.27
C ASP A 135 -12.52 -4.49 -5.78
N ASN A 136 -13.31 -3.43 -5.60
CA ASN A 136 -14.71 -3.38 -5.95
C ASN A 136 -14.97 -2.36 -7.05
N ALA A 137 -15.75 -2.74 -8.04
CA ALA A 137 -16.21 -1.84 -9.09
C ALA A 137 -17.74 -1.87 -9.19
N PRO A 138 -18.39 -0.72 -9.47
CA PRO A 138 -19.81 -0.67 -9.77
C PRO A 138 -20.16 -1.58 -10.95
N SER A 139 -21.33 -2.20 -10.90
CA SER A 139 -21.79 -3.06 -11.98
C SER A 139 -22.34 -2.26 -13.15
N SER A 140 -22.40 -2.90 -14.33
CA SER A 140 -23.07 -2.32 -15.50
C SER A 140 -24.56 -2.01 -15.26
N PHE A 141 -25.19 -2.68 -14.29
CA PHE A 141 -26.57 -2.41 -13.91
C PHE A 141 -26.73 -1.05 -13.25
N LEU A 142 -25.76 -0.61 -12.45
CA LEU A 142 -25.77 0.74 -11.87
C LEU A 142 -25.74 1.79 -12.98
N VAL A 143 -24.90 1.59 -14.00
CA VAL A 143 -24.82 2.50 -15.16
C VAL A 143 -26.15 2.52 -15.94
N GLU A 144 -26.79 1.36 -16.13
CA GLU A 144 -28.11 1.25 -16.78
C GLU A 144 -29.18 2.02 -15.98
N ILE A 145 -29.21 1.89 -14.65
CA ILE A 145 -30.15 2.58 -13.77
C ILE A 145 -29.91 4.09 -13.82
N ALA A 146 -28.68 4.53 -13.68
CA ALA A 146 -28.31 5.93 -13.67
C ALA A 146 -28.66 6.61 -15.01
N ARG A 147 -28.40 5.94 -16.13
CA ARG A 147 -28.80 6.42 -17.46
C ARG A 147 -30.31 6.57 -17.57
N ALA A 148 -31.08 5.58 -17.08
CA ALA A 148 -32.55 5.66 -17.08
C ALA A 148 -33.07 6.76 -16.16
N ALA A 149 -32.37 7.05 -15.08
CA ALA A 149 -32.70 8.10 -14.13
C ALA A 149 -32.14 9.48 -14.52
N HIS A 150 -31.39 9.58 -15.62
CA HIS A 150 -30.68 10.80 -16.05
C HIS A 150 -29.71 11.34 -14.98
N VAL A 151 -29.09 10.44 -14.21
CA VAL A 151 -28.08 10.77 -13.19
C VAL A 151 -26.70 10.46 -13.75
N PRO A 152 -25.74 11.39 -13.71
CA PRO A 152 -24.39 11.12 -14.15
C PRO A 152 -23.72 10.11 -13.19
N VAL A 153 -22.94 9.17 -13.74
CA VAL A 153 -22.14 8.18 -12.98
C VAL A 153 -20.65 8.41 -13.20
N GLU A 154 -20.31 9.14 -14.26
CA GLU A 154 -18.94 9.45 -14.66
C GLU A 154 -18.73 10.95 -14.65
N ASP A 155 -17.55 11.40 -14.26
CA ASP A 155 -17.13 12.78 -14.38
C ASP A 155 -16.73 13.12 -15.83
N ALA A 156 -16.32 14.37 -16.06
CA ALA A 156 -15.91 14.85 -17.38
C ALA A 156 -14.68 14.11 -17.95
N ASP A 157 -13.87 13.49 -17.09
CA ASP A 157 -12.63 12.78 -17.41
C ASP A 157 -12.84 11.25 -17.50
N GLY A 158 -14.09 10.77 -17.36
CA GLY A 158 -14.45 9.35 -17.41
C GLY A 158 -14.19 8.59 -16.09
N GLY A 159 -13.89 9.29 -15.01
CA GLY A 159 -13.80 8.74 -13.67
C GLY A 159 -15.20 8.47 -13.08
N VAL A 160 -15.29 7.47 -12.19
CA VAL A 160 -16.55 7.18 -11.48
C VAL A 160 -16.86 8.32 -10.50
N LEU A 161 -18.03 8.94 -10.63
CA LEU A 161 -18.54 9.90 -9.67
C LEU A 161 -18.82 9.19 -8.35
N LEU A 162 -17.93 9.39 -7.39
CA LEU A 162 -18.15 8.93 -6.03
C LEU A 162 -19.12 9.86 -5.31
N ALA A 163 -20.03 9.30 -4.51
CA ALA A 163 -20.79 10.10 -3.57
C ALA A 163 -19.80 10.86 -2.67
N PRO A 164 -20.08 12.13 -2.33
CA PRO A 164 -19.28 12.82 -1.34
C PRO A 164 -19.19 11.96 -0.09
N ASP A 165 -17.99 11.87 0.49
CA ASP A 165 -17.78 11.12 1.73
C ASP A 165 -18.76 11.64 2.79
N THR A 166 -19.82 10.89 3.02
CA THR A 166 -20.84 11.22 4.02
C THR A 166 -20.34 10.96 5.43
N GLY A 167 -19.09 10.55 5.56
CA GLY A 167 -18.50 10.17 6.83
C GLY A 167 -19.01 8.82 7.33
N ASP A 168 -18.39 8.36 8.41
CA ASP A 168 -18.84 7.17 9.12
C ASP A 168 -20.15 7.47 9.88
N LEU A 169 -21.25 6.73 9.59
CA LEU A 169 -22.56 6.89 10.23
C LEU A 169 -22.60 6.39 11.67
N THR A 170 -21.45 6.23 12.30
CA THR A 170 -21.32 5.93 13.73
C THR A 170 -21.25 7.23 14.54
N LEU A 171 -21.48 7.13 15.86
CA LEU A 171 -21.27 8.26 16.78
C LEU A 171 -19.83 8.78 16.71
N ARG A 172 -18.87 7.88 16.53
CA ARG A 172 -17.45 8.20 16.35
C ARG A 172 -17.20 8.97 15.06
N GLY A 173 -17.82 8.54 13.95
CA GLY A 173 -17.77 9.26 12.67
C GLY A 173 -18.36 10.66 12.77
N LEU A 174 -19.52 10.81 13.43
CA LEU A 174 -20.15 12.10 13.68
C LEU A 174 -19.22 13.04 14.48
N VAL A 175 -18.60 12.53 15.57
CA VAL A 175 -17.61 13.32 16.33
C VAL A 175 -16.46 13.75 15.44
N GLY A 176 -15.95 12.86 14.59
CA GLY A 176 -14.89 13.16 13.63
C GLY A 176 -15.28 14.28 12.64
N GLU A 177 -16.49 14.25 12.11
CA GLU A 177 -17.00 15.29 11.21
C GLU A 177 -17.18 16.63 11.91
N LEU A 178 -17.78 16.61 13.09
CA LEU A 178 -17.96 17.82 13.88
C LEU A 178 -16.61 18.46 14.23
N ARG A 179 -15.60 17.67 14.57
CA ARG A 179 -14.23 18.15 14.82
C ARG A 179 -13.64 18.80 13.58
N ARG A 180 -13.73 18.15 12.41
CA ARG A 180 -13.25 18.74 11.14
C ARG A 180 -13.93 20.06 10.84
N ALA A 181 -15.25 20.10 10.99
CA ALA A 181 -16.02 21.32 10.75
C ALA A 181 -15.64 22.45 11.72
N ALA A 182 -15.46 22.12 13.01
CA ALA A 182 -15.03 23.08 14.03
C ALA A 182 -13.65 23.66 13.72
N VAL A 183 -12.67 22.83 13.34
CA VAL A 183 -11.30 23.25 13.02
C VAL A 183 -11.27 24.05 11.71
N ALA A 184 -11.97 23.62 10.67
CA ALA A 184 -11.99 24.31 9.36
C ALA A 184 -12.43 25.77 9.47
N GLY A 185 -13.42 26.05 10.30
CA GLY A 185 -13.90 27.42 10.49
C GLY A 185 -12.99 28.32 11.35
N MET A 186 -11.96 27.74 11.98
CA MET A 186 -10.93 28.50 12.74
C MET A 186 -9.73 28.88 11.86
N LEU A 187 -9.61 28.32 10.66
CA LEU A 187 -8.51 28.63 9.75
C LEU A 187 -8.61 30.07 9.23
N THR A 188 -7.44 30.68 9.03
CA THR A 188 -7.35 32.03 8.44
C THR A 188 -7.96 32.02 7.04
N GLY A 189 -8.93 32.92 6.77
CA GLY A 189 -9.60 33.00 5.48
C GLY A 189 -10.87 32.15 5.34
N ALA A 190 -11.29 31.44 6.39
CA ALA A 190 -12.55 30.68 6.36
C ALA A 190 -13.76 31.53 5.93
N ALA A 191 -14.61 30.99 5.06
CA ALA A 191 -15.81 31.64 4.59
C ALA A 191 -16.83 31.86 5.73
N PRO A 192 -17.76 32.85 5.61
CA PRO A 192 -18.77 33.10 6.63
C PRO A 192 -19.61 31.87 6.97
N ASP A 193 -19.91 31.04 5.97
CA ASP A 193 -20.67 29.79 6.13
C ASP A 193 -19.89 28.72 6.85
N GLU A 194 -18.62 28.59 6.57
CA GLU A 194 -17.71 27.67 7.29
C GLU A 194 -17.60 28.04 8.75
N ARG A 195 -17.48 29.35 9.06
CA ARG A 195 -17.49 29.84 10.43
C ARG A 195 -18.80 29.56 11.16
N ARG A 196 -19.95 29.64 10.46
CA ARG A 196 -21.27 29.29 11.05
C ARG A 196 -21.32 27.78 11.34
N ARG A 197 -20.92 26.95 10.39
CA ARG A 197 -20.84 25.48 10.58
C ARG A 197 -19.91 25.11 11.73
N ALA A 198 -18.74 25.74 11.81
CA ALA A 198 -17.77 25.50 12.88
C ALA A 198 -18.36 25.82 14.27
N ARG A 199 -19.09 26.93 14.40
CA ARG A 199 -19.75 27.27 15.67
C ARG A 199 -20.84 26.28 16.06
N ALA A 200 -21.63 25.81 15.08
CA ALA A 200 -22.66 24.80 15.30
C ALA A 200 -22.02 23.47 15.72
N ALA A 201 -20.97 23.05 15.01
CA ALA A 201 -20.21 21.84 15.31
C ALA A 201 -19.59 21.89 16.72
N ALA A 202 -18.96 23.01 17.09
CA ALA A 202 -18.37 23.20 18.42
C ALA A 202 -19.42 23.11 19.55
N ARG A 203 -20.64 23.61 19.33
CA ARG A 203 -21.74 23.47 20.30
C ARG A 203 -22.15 22.01 20.48
N LEU A 204 -22.35 21.28 19.36
CA LEU A 204 -22.70 19.86 19.41
C LEU A 204 -21.62 19.03 20.09
N LEU A 205 -20.34 19.31 19.79
CA LEU A 205 -19.22 18.66 20.48
C LEU A 205 -19.21 18.92 21.97
N ALA A 206 -19.51 20.15 22.39
CA ALA A 206 -19.60 20.50 23.81
C ALA A 206 -20.75 19.76 24.51
N GLU A 207 -21.90 19.59 23.83
CA GLU A 207 -23.03 18.82 24.34
C GLU A 207 -22.68 17.33 24.45
N LEU A 208 -22.07 16.75 23.41
CA LEU A 208 -21.67 15.35 23.37
C LEU A 208 -20.60 15.02 24.42
N GLY A 209 -19.66 15.93 24.67
CA GLY A 209 -18.58 15.75 25.64
C GLY A 209 -18.88 16.26 27.03
N GLY A 210 -20.01 16.94 27.23
CA GLY A 210 -20.43 17.55 28.51
C GLY A 210 -20.88 16.52 29.55
N PRO A 211 -21.29 17.00 30.75
CA PRO A 211 -21.59 16.14 31.90
C PRO A 211 -22.67 15.06 31.65
N GLY A 212 -23.50 15.24 30.66
CA GLY A 212 -24.56 14.27 30.28
C GLY A 212 -24.25 13.39 29.07
N GLY A 213 -23.21 13.70 28.29
CA GLY A 213 -22.89 13.00 27.05
C GLY A 213 -21.75 12.00 27.17
N GLY A 214 -20.63 12.40 27.74
CA GLY A 214 -19.48 11.51 28.00
C GLY A 214 -18.87 10.87 26.75
N VAL A 215 -19.12 11.44 25.55
CA VAL A 215 -18.69 10.84 24.28
C VAL A 215 -17.19 11.06 24.09
N ALA A 216 -16.44 9.96 23.98
CA ALA A 216 -15.00 9.99 23.79
C ALA A 216 -14.61 10.78 22.53
N GLY A 217 -13.58 11.62 22.63
CA GLY A 217 -13.07 12.43 21.54
C GLY A 217 -13.91 13.67 21.20
N ALA A 218 -15.03 13.94 21.88
CA ALA A 218 -15.84 15.13 21.65
C ALA A 218 -15.15 16.41 22.14
N LEU A 219 -14.44 16.35 23.25
CA LEU A 219 -13.76 17.52 23.82
C LEU A 219 -12.35 17.71 23.27
N PRO A 220 -11.89 18.98 23.07
CA PRO A 220 -10.55 19.26 22.57
C PRO A 220 -9.40 18.60 23.35
N LYS A 221 -9.55 18.40 24.66
CA LYS A 221 -8.56 17.73 25.50
C LYS A 221 -8.26 16.28 25.05
N ASP A 222 -9.23 15.65 24.38
CA ASP A 222 -9.14 14.28 23.93
C ASP A 222 -8.66 14.19 22.45
N TRP A 223 -8.36 15.32 21.81
CA TRP A 223 -7.98 15.35 20.41
C TRP A 223 -6.49 15.07 20.25
N ALA A 224 -6.17 14.02 19.51
CA ALA A 224 -4.80 13.80 19.07
C ALA A 224 -4.31 15.01 18.24
N GLY A 225 -3.12 15.53 18.54
CA GLY A 225 -2.54 16.69 17.88
C GLY A 225 -3.04 18.06 18.37
N ALA A 226 -4.03 18.12 19.27
CA ALA A 226 -4.42 19.37 19.93
C ALA A 226 -3.55 19.67 21.16
N ALA A 227 -2.88 18.66 21.70
CA ALA A 227 -1.90 18.86 22.76
C ALA A 227 -0.64 19.52 22.22
N GLU A 228 -0.03 20.38 23.01
CA GLU A 228 1.28 20.93 22.72
C GLU A 228 2.28 19.78 22.55
N PRO A 229 3.25 19.88 21.62
CA PRO A 229 4.31 18.90 21.50
C PRO A 229 5.01 18.73 22.85
N THR A 230 5.25 17.49 23.28
CA THR A 230 5.93 17.20 24.55
C THR A 230 7.38 17.70 24.53
N SER A 231 7.95 17.90 23.38
CA SER A 231 9.28 18.47 23.18
C SER A 231 9.36 19.17 21.81
N SER A 232 10.03 20.31 21.80
CA SER A 232 10.47 20.99 20.57
C SER A 232 11.96 20.74 20.29
N ALA A 233 12.63 19.94 21.12
CA ALA A 233 14.03 19.60 20.92
C ALA A 233 14.20 18.74 19.65
N PRO A 234 15.30 18.89 18.94
CA PRO A 234 15.63 18.02 17.82
C PRO A 234 15.80 16.57 18.31
N LEU A 235 15.52 15.58 17.45
CA LEU A 235 15.67 14.15 17.74
C LEU A 235 17.13 13.77 17.99
N VAL A 236 18.07 14.45 17.31
CA VAL A 236 19.51 14.31 17.52
C VAL A 236 20.06 15.68 17.90
N GLY A 237 20.61 15.81 19.09
CA GLY A 237 21.06 17.10 19.65
C GLY A 237 22.51 17.47 19.32
N GLY A 238 22.80 18.74 19.38
CA GLY A 238 24.17 19.28 19.34
C GLY A 238 24.95 18.86 18.09
N ASN A 239 26.24 18.54 18.26
CA ASN A 239 27.16 18.08 17.22
C ASN A 239 27.16 16.55 17.02
N GLU A 240 26.17 15.86 17.59
CA GLU A 240 26.06 14.41 17.43
C GLU A 240 25.73 14.06 15.97
N PRO A 241 26.46 13.12 15.36
CA PRO A 241 26.21 12.76 13.96
C PRO A 241 24.87 12.04 13.81
N VAL A 242 24.10 12.47 12.82
CA VAL A 242 22.86 11.80 12.44
C VAL A 242 23.22 10.46 11.79
N ARG A 243 22.72 9.36 12.38
CA ARG A 243 22.94 8.01 11.86
C ARG A 243 21.81 7.60 10.92
N ILE A 244 22.14 7.45 9.67
CA ILE A 244 21.19 7.03 8.61
C ILE A 244 21.86 5.98 7.70
N SER A 245 21.04 5.11 7.14
CA SER A 245 21.45 4.17 6.10
C SER A 245 21.12 4.73 4.71
N PRO A 246 21.69 4.21 3.63
CA PRO A 246 21.29 4.57 2.27
C PRO A 246 19.79 4.35 2.00
N SER A 247 19.19 3.30 2.55
CA SER A 247 17.74 3.07 2.50
C SER A 247 16.94 4.06 3.36
N ASP A 248 17.50 4.51 4.50
CA ASP A 248 16.88 5.58 5.28
C ASP A 248 16.84 6.89 4.47
N VAL A 249 17.92 7.22 3.74
CA VAL A 249 17.94 8.42 2.89
C VAL A 249 16.83 8.38 1.86
N GLU A 250 16.63 7.26 1.18
CA GLU A 250 15.52 7.07 0.24
C GLU A 250 14.16 7.22 0.94
N ALA A 251 13.98 6.56 2.08
CA ALA A 251 12.72 6.58 2.83
C ALA A 251 12.38 7.97 3.39
N ILE A 252 13.37 8.70 3.93
CA ILE A 252 13.23 10.07 4.45
C ILE A 252 12.90 11.03 3.31
N THR A 253 13.61 10.91 2.18
CA THR A 253 13.36 11.75 0.99
C THR A 253 11.94 11.56 0.49
N ALA A 254 11.44 10.33 0.47
CA ALA A 254 10.06 10.05 0.11
C ALA A 254 9.07 10.64 1.13
N CYS A 255 9.25 10.40 2.43
CA CYS A 255 8.39 10.93 3.49
C CYS A 255 9.05 10.80 4.87
N PRO A 256 9.54 11.89 5.50
CA PRO A 256 10.14 11.85 6.84
C PRO A 256 9.21 11.27 7.91
N LEU A 257 7.93 11.64 7.88
CA LEU A 257 6.95 11.13 8.84
C LEU A 257 6.78 9.61 8.73
N ARG A 258 6.63 9.08 7.50
CA ARG A 258 6.52 7.64 7.28
C ARG A 258 7.75 6.90 7.77
N TRP A 259 8.95 7.38 7.41
CA TRP A 259 10.22 6.80 7.86
C TRP A 259 10.29 6.70 9.38
N PHE A 260 9.99 7.80 10.07
CA PHE A 260 10.03 7.85 11.54
C PHE A 260 9.03 6.88 12.16
N LEU A 261 7.77 6.92 11.75
CA LEU A 261 6.73 6.08 12.32
C LEU A 261 7.00 4.59 12.08
N THR A 262 7.43 4.20 10.87
CA THR A 262 7.75 2.79 10.58
C THR A 262 8.95 2.29 11.39
N ARG A 263 9.94 3.14 11.62
CA ARG A 263 11.11 2.81 12.45
C ARG A 263 10.76 2.65 13.93
N HIS A 264 9.71 3.31 14.40
CA HIS A 264 9.28 3.33 15.80
C HIS A 264 7.98 2.53 16.05
N GLY A 265 7.76 1.47 15.32
CA GLY A 265 6.68 0.50 15.59
C GLY A 265 5.42 0.66 14.74
N GLY A 266 5.35 1.66 13.85
CA GLY A 266 4.25 1.83 12.90
C GLY A 266 4.30 0.86 11.71
N ASN A 267 4.93 -0.30 11.86
CA ASN A 267 5.03 -1.28 10.79
C ASN A 267 3.97 -2.37 10.96
N ALA A 268 3.26 -2.69 9.89
CA ALA A 268 2.21 -3.72 9.87
C ALA A 268 2.72 -5.18 9.89
N GLY A 269 4.02 -5.39 10.15
CA GLY A 269 4.66 -6.70 10.05
C GLY A 269 5.34 -6.91 8.70
N PHE A 270 5.99 -8.06 8.54
CA PHE A 270 6.64 -8.44 7.28
C PHE A 270 5.57 -8.92 6.29
N SER A 271 5.62 -8.41 5.06
CA SER A 271 4.81 -8.94 3.96
C SER A 271 5.49 -10.15 3.32
N GLU A 272 4.74 -11.02 2.64
CA GLU A 272 5.29 -12.14 1.86
C GLU A 272 6.37 -11.69 0.88
N ALA A 273 6.17 -10.54 0.21
CA ALA A 273 7.16 -9.96 -0.70
C ALA A 273 8.46 -9.55 0.00
N GLN A 274 8.39 -9.06 1.24
CA GLN A 274 9.57 -8.72 2.03
C GLN A 274 10.32 -9.99 2.49
N SER A 275 9.59 -11.04 2.87
CA SER A 275 10.18 -12.33 3.25
C SER A 275 10.89 -12.97 2.05
N LEU A 276 10.28 -12.97 0.87
CA LEU A 276 10.91 -13.45 -0.37
C LEU A 276 12.14 -12.60 -0.72
N GLY A 277 12.04 -11.27 -0.64
CA GLY A 277 13.18 -10.39 -0.87
C GLY A 277 14.36 -10.71 0.02
N THR A 278 14.13 -10.87 1.32
CA THR A 278 15.17 -11.20 2.30
C THR A 278 15.82 -12.56 1.99
N LEU A 279 15.01 -13.57 1.64
CA LEU A 279 15.52 -14.89 1.26
C LEU A 279 16.39 -14.84 0.00
N ILE A 280 15.99 -14.10 -1.03
CA ILE A 280 16.77 -13.94 -2.27
C ILE A 280 18.11 -13.25 -2.02
N HIS A 281 18.18 -12.23 -1.15
CA HIS A 281 19.44 -11.60 -0.78
C HIS A 281 20.34 -12.55 0.00
N ALA A 282 19.83 -13.30 0.98
CA ALA A 282 20.58 -14.31 1.70
C ALA A 282 21.10 -15.41 0.78
N LEU A 283 20.28 -15.85 -0.17
CA LEU A 283 20.67 -16.85 -1.17
C LEU A 283 21.76 -16.32 -2.12
N ALA A 284 21.69 -15.04 -2.53
CA ALA A 284 22.72 -14.40 -3.35
C ALA A 284 24.08 -14.32 -2.61
N GLU A 285 24.03 -14.02 -1.31
CA GLU A 285 25.19 -14.00 -0.43
C GLU A 285 25.81 -15.40 -0.30
N GLN A 286 25.00 -16.40 0.03
CA GLN A 286 25.46 -17.80 0.17
C GLN A 286 25.99 -18.34 -1.16
N ALA A 287 25.29 -18.08 -2.26
CA ALA A 287 25.71 -18.48 -3.60
C ALA A 287 27.09 -17.93 -3.99
N GLN A 288 27.41 -16.72 -3.54
CA GLN A 288 28.73 -16.12 -3.79
C GLN A 288 29.81 -16.72 -2.90
N ARG A 289 29.52 -16.96 -1.62
CA ARG A 289 30.47 -17.53 -0.65
C ARG A 289 30.82 -18.98 -0.96
N GLU A 290 29.83 -19.78 -1.32
CA GLU A 290 29.97 -21.22 -1.52
C GLU A 290 30.12 -21.61 -3.00
N GLY A 291 30.05 -20.65 -3.90
CA GLY A 291 30.14 -20.92 -5.33
C GLY A 291 28.93 -21.65 -5.92
N LEU A 292 27.75 -21.54 -5.26
CA LEU A 292 26.54 -22.24 -5.71
C LEU A 292 26.02 -21.67 -7.02
N ARG A 293 25.77 -22.54 -8.01
CA ARG A 293 25.24 -22.19 -9.33
C ARG A 293 24.31 -23.31 -9.83
N GLY A 294 23.41 -22.96 -10.74
CA GLY A 294 22.54 -23.92 -11.42
C GLY A 294 21.72 -24.76 -10.45
N GLN A 295 21.84 -26.08 -10.57
CA GLN A 295 21.07 -27.02 -9.75
C GLN A 295 21.38 -26.92 -8.25
N ALA A 296 22.63 -26.61 -7.88
CA ALA A 296 23.02 -26.48 -6.47
C ALA A 296 22.33 -25.26 -5.83
N LEU A 297 22.26 -24.13 -6.54
CA LEU A 297 21.56 -22.94 -6.07
C LEU A 297 20.06 -23.18 -5.91
N ARG A 298 19.45 -23.86 -6.89
CA ARG A 298 18.02 -24.25 -6.80
C ARG A 298 17.76 -25.19 -5.63
N ALA A 299 18.60 -26.19 -5.41
CA ALA A 299 18.46 -27.13 -4.30
C ALA A 299 18.51 -26.38 -2.94
N CYS A 300 19.47 -25.47 -2.79
CA CYS A 300 19.57 -24.63 -1.61
C CYS A 300 18.30 -23.76 -1.40
N PHE A 301 17.73 -23.21 -2.46
CA PHE A 301 16.48 -22.46 -2.37
C PHE A 301 15.31 -23.36 -1.95
N GLU A 302 15.16 -24.55 -2.52
CA GLU A 302 14.05 -25.46 -2.17
C GLU A 302 14.10 -25.90 -0.69
N GLU A 303 15.26 -25.96 -0.07
CA GLU A 303 15.39 -26.22 1.37
C GLU A 303 14.80 -25.08 2.22
N HIS A 304 14.88 -23.82 1.74
CA HIS A 304 14.38 -22.64 2.45
C HIS A 304 12.98 -22.21 2.01
N LEU A 305 12.46 -22.77 0.93
CA LEU A 305 11.12 -22.42 0.42
C LEU A 305 10.01 -22.57 1.47
N PRO A 306 10.01 -23.59 2.37
CA PRO A 306 9.00 -23.71 3.42
C PRO A 306 8.96 -22.53 4.40
N GLU A 307 10.06 -21.78 4.56
CA GLU A 307 10.11 -20.60 5.44
C GLU A 307 9.19 -19.46 4.96
N LEU A 308 8.88 -19.42 3.66
CA LEU A 308 7.97 -18.44 3.08
C LEU A 308 6.49 -18.72 3.42
N SER A 309 6.19 -19.90 3.97
CA SER A 309 4.86 -20.29 4.46
C SER A 309 3.73 -20.04 3.45
N TYR A 310 3.97 -20.29 2.17
CA TYR A 310 2.93 -20.17 1.15
C TYR A 310 1.77 -21.13 1.44
N PRO A 311 0.51 -20.68 1.31
CA PRO A 311 -0.64 -21.54 1.57
C PRO A 311 -0.69 -22.72 0.58
N ASP A 312 -1.19 -23.88 1.04
CA ASP A 312 -1.40 -25.06 0.19
C ASP A 312 -2.63 -24.86 -0.72
N THR A 313 -2.51 -23.91 -1.62
CA THR A 313 -3.53 -23.54 -2.61
C THR A 313 -2.86 -23.31 -3.96
N TRP A 314 -3.66 -23.26 -5.02
CA TRP A 314 -3.13 -22.92 -6.36
C TRP A 314 -2.43 -21.54 -6.40
N LEU A 315 -2.90 -20.58 -5.60
CA LEU A 315 -2.26 -19.26 -5.47
C LEU A 315 -0.88 -19.39 -4.79
N GLY A 316 -0.79 -20.19 -3.72
CA GLY A 316 0.49 -20.48 -3.07
C GLY A 316 1.45 -21.22 -4.02
N GLY A 317 0.94 -22.11 -4.86
CA GLY A 317 1.73 -22.74 -5.92
C GLY A 317 2.28 -21.73 -6.92
N LEU A 318 1.46 -20.77 -7.40
CA LEU A 318 1.91 -19.69 -8.28
C LEU A 318 2.97 -18.78 -7.60
N ALA A 319 2.81 -18.49 -6.32
CA ALA A 319 3.78 -17.71 -5.55
C ALA A 319 5.13 -18.43 -5.45
N ALA A 320 5.11 -19.74 -5.18
CA ALA A 320 6.31 -20.58 -5.16
C ALA A 320 6.99 -20.66 -6.54
N ASP A 321 6.21 -20.80 -7.62
CA ASP A 321 6.76 -20.80 -8.98
C ASP A 321 7.39 -19.46 -9.35
N HIS A 322 6.74 -18.36 -8.96
CA HIS A 322 7.33 -17.02 -9.12
C HIS A 322 8.64 -16.88 -8.35
N ALA A 323 8.71 -17.38 -7.11
CA ALA A 323 9.94 -17.36 -6.32
C ALA A 323 11.05 -18.16 -7.01
N ARG A 324 10.76 -19.33 -7.59
CA ARG A 324 11.70 -20.13 -8.39
C ARG A 324 12.23 -19.36 -9.62
N GLU A 325 11.33 -18.62 -10.32
CA GLU A 325 11.76 -17.77 -11.43
C GLU A 325 12.77 -16.70 -10.99
N LEU A 326 12.60 -16.10 -9.82
CA LEU A 326 13.55 -15.12 -9.29
C LEU A 326 14.91 -15.75 -9.07
N VAL A 327 14.95 -16.99 -8.55
CA VAL A 327 16.20 -17.75 -8.34
C VAL A 327 16.88 -18.08 -9.66
N ASP A 328 16.12 -18.46 -10.68
CA ASP A 328 16.67 -18.73 -12.02
C ASP A 328 17.29 -17.49 -12.65
N ARG A 329 16.66 -16.32 -12.47
CA ARG A 329 17.20 -15.04 -12.90
C ARG A 329 18.44 -14.63 -12.11
N LEU A 330 18.44 -14.89 -10.79
CA LEU A 330 19.60 -14.67 -9.95
C LEU A 330 20.78 -15.54 -10.43
N ASP A 331 20.57 -16.83 -10.66
CA ASP A 331 21.59 -17.75 -11.18
C ASP A 331 22.17 -17.28 -12.51
N SER A 332 21.30 -16.87 -13.44
CA SER A 332 21.71 -16.33 -14.74
C SER A 332 22.59 -15.08 -14.59
N TYR A 333 22.24 -14.19 -13.65
CA TYR A 333 23.04 -13.01 -13.35
C TYR A 333 24.39 -13.39 -12.75
N LEU A 334 24.40 -14.21 -11.69
CA LEU A 334 25.62 -14.62 -10.98
C LEU A 334 26.60 -15.37 -11.88
N SER A 335 26.10 -16.14 -12.82
CA SER A 335 26.93 -16.90 -13.78
C SER A 335 27.57 -16.03 -14.86
N GLY A 336 27.01 -14.84 -15.11
CA GLY A 336 27.51 -13.89 -16.11
C GLY A 336 28.55 -12.90 -15.61
N VAL A 337 28.87 -12.88 -14.30
CA VAL A 337 29.79 -11.89 -13.73
C VAL A 337 31.17 -12.52 -13.45
N PRO A 338 32.20 -12.18 -14.24
CA PRO A 338 33.55 -12.60 -13.98
C PRO A 338 34.22 -11.69 -12.92
N GLY A 339 35.15 -12.25 -12.15
CA GLY A 339 36.00 -11.48 -11.26
C GLY A 339 35.65 -11.56 -9.77
N ARG A 340 36.35 -10.74 -8.99
CA ARG A 340 36.14 -10.67 -7.54
C ARG A 340 34.86 -9.90 -7.24
N VAL A 341 34.12 -10.43 -6.29
CA VAL A 341 32.87 -9.82 -5.81
C VAL A 341 32.83 -9.92 -4.29
N ASP A 342 32.57 -8.80 -3.63
CA ASP A 342 32.20 -8.76 -2.23
C ASP A 342 30.66 -8.65 -2.12
N VAL A 343 30.05 -9.40 -1.18
CA VAL A 343 28.60 -9.39 -0.93
C VAL A 343 28.33 -8.99 0.51
N GLU A 344 27.19 -8.33 0.73
CA GLU A 344 26.70 -7.88 2.05
C GLU A 344 27.77 -7.14 2.89
N ARG A 345 28.62 -6.37 2.22
CA ARG A 345 29.74 -5.68 2.90
C ARG A 345 29.25 -4.54 3.76
N ARG A 346 29.67 -4.60 5.03
CA ARG A 346 29.32 -3.57 6.01
C ARG A 346 30.00 -2.24 5.70
N LEU A 347 29.19 -1.21 5.57
CA LEU A 347 29.58 0.17 5.40
C LEU A 347 29.36 0.92 6.71
N ASP A 348 30.37 1.67 7.16
CA ASP A 348 30.28 2.61 8.27
C ASP A 348 31.25 3.76 8.00
N VAL A 349 30.68 4.88 7.56
CA VAL A 349 31.45 6.04 7.11
C VAL A 349 30.90 7.32 7.73
N ARG A 350 31.76 8.16 8.22
CA ARG A 350 31.43 9.52 8.60
C ARG A 350 31.62 10.44 7.39
N LEU A 351 30.55 11.11 7.01
CA LEU A 351 30.60 12.20 6.05
C LEU A 351 30.60 13.52 6.84
N ASP A 352 31.68 14.26 6.70
CA ASP A 352 31.70 15.61 7.21
C ASP A 352 30.95 16.50 6.20
N PRO A 353 30.14 17.44 6.71
CA PRO A 353 29.43 18.36 5.83
C PRO A 353 30.41 19.20 5.01
N PRO A 354 30.03 19.60 3.79
CA PRO A 354 30.84 20.56 3.04
C PRO A 354 31.03 21.83 3.88
N ALA A 355 32.24 22.38 3.86
CA ALA A 355 32.53 23.67 4.49
C ALA A 355 31.50 24.67 3.95
N ALA A 356 30.84 25.40 4.84
CA ALA A 356 29.90 26.43 4.41
C ALA A 356 30.58 27.33 3.37
N PRO A 357 29.94 27.65 2.23
CA PRO A 357 30.52 28.51 1.26
C PRO A 357 30.89 29.82 1.95
N SER A 358 32.15 30.25 1.79
CA SER A 358 32.70 31.49 2.33
C SER A 358 32.16 32.72 1.57
N GLY A 359 30.87 32.81 1.38
CA GLY A 359 30.13 33.88 0.75
C GLY A 359 29.23 34.55 1.77
N GLY A 360 29.41 35.85 1.89
CA GLY A 360 28.88 36.74 2.92
C GLY A 360 27.42 36.61 3.31
N PRO A 361 26.97 37.34 4.34
CA PRO A 361 25.64 37.21 4.92
C PRO A 361 24.57 37.43 3.85
N GLY A 362 23.73 36.39 3.66
CA GLY A 362 22.56 36.48 2.80
C GLY A 362 21.68 37.65 3.23
N ALA A 363 21.05 38.32 2.30
CA ALA A 363 20.29 39.55 2.46
C ALA A 363 19.12 39.51 3.46
N ASP A 364 18.80 38.35 4.03
CA ASP A 364 17.63 38.13 4.91
C ASP A 364 17.97 37.70 6.34
N GLY A 365 19.23 37.75 6.79
CA GLY A 365 19.58 37.46 8.18
C GLY A 365 19.28 36.03 8.65
N ALA A 366 18.96 35.11 7.77
CA ALA A 366 18.83 33.69 8.09
C ALA A 366 20.21 33.09 8.33
N ALA A 367 20.44 32.51 9.52
CA ALA A 367 21.67 31.79 9.83
C ALA A 367 21.92 30.75 8.74
N ALA A 368 23.14 30.64 8.23
CA ALA A 368 23.55 29.59 7.31
C ALA A 368 23.14 28.25 7.92
N PRO A 369 22.61 27.29 7.14
CA PRO A 369 22.18 26.00 7.68
C PRO A 369 23.37 25.35 8.39
N GLU A 370 23.21 25.07 9.70
CA GLU A 370 24.21 24.35 10.48
C GLU A 370 24.60 23.08 9.74
N SER A 371 25.87 22.94 9.45
CA SER A 371 26.40 21.75 8.81
C SER A 371 26.26 20.55 9.75
N ILE A 372 25.42 19.59 9.40
CA ILE A 372 25.09 18.43 10.23
C ILE A 372 26.03 17.27 9.90
N PRO A 373 26.84 16.78 10.83
CA PRO A 373 27.66 15.59 10.59
C PRO A 373 26.78 14.36 10.42
N VAL A 374 27.09 13.53 9.42
CA VAL A 374 26.33 12.34 9.10
C VAL A 374 27.19 11.10 9.26
N ARG A 375 26.66 10.05 9.88
CA ARG A 375 27.25 8.73 9.89
C ARG A 375 26.39 7.80 9.05
N LEU A 376 26.90 7.45 7.88
CA LEU A 376 26.28 6.47 6.99
C LEU A 376 26.64 5.06 7.44
N SER A 377 25.61 4.25 7.74
CA SER A 377 25.80 2.84 8.11
C SER A 377 24.83 1.97 7.30
N GLY A 378 25.31 0.83 6.80
CA GLY A 378 24.49 -0.06 6.00
C GLY A 378 25.27 -1.26 5.52
N ARG A 379 24.68 -2.00 4.60
CA ARG A 379 25.32 -3.11 3.88
C ARG A 379 25.15 -2.90 2.40
N ILE A 380 26.22 -3.13 1.64
CA ILE A 380 26.21 -3.08 0.18
C ILE A 380 25.89 -4.50 -0.29
N ASP A 381 24.79 -4.68 -1.01
CA ASP A 381 24.34 -5.98 -1.50
C ASP A 381 25.45 -6.69 -2.28
N ARG A 382 26.06 -5.96 -3.22
CA ARG A 382 27.09 -6.53 -4.08
C ARG A 382 28.04 -5.45 -4.61
N LEU A 383 29.33 -5.70 -4.46
CA LEU A 383 30.43 -4.85 -4.94
C LEU A 383 31.30 -5.67 -5.90
N GLU A 384 31.29 -5.33 -7.17
CA GLU A 384 32.07 -5.99 -8.21
C GLU A 384 33.36 -5.23 -8.44
N TYR A 385 34.51 -5.91 -8.32
CA TYR A 385 35.82 -5.30 -8.59
C TYR A 385 36.15 -5.40 -10.08
N LEU A 386 36.55 -4.27 -10.65
CA LEU A 386 36.95 -4.18 -12.06
C LEU A 386 38.45 -4.41 -12.26
N ASP A 387 39.21 -4.30 -11.18
CA ASP A 387 40.66 -4.50 -11.17
C ASP A 387 41.00 -5.92 -10.70
N ALA A 388 42.13 -6.45 -11.21
CA ALA A 388 42.68 -7.71 -10.71
C ALA A 388 43.05 -7.57 -9.23
N PRO A 389 42.88 -8.64 -8.42
CA PRO A 389 43.28 -8.60 -7.02
C PRO A 389 44.78 -8.31 -6.89
N PRO A 390 45.21 -7.53 -5.89
CA PRO A 390 46.61 -7.28 -5.66
C PRO A 390 47.35 -8.61 -5.34
N ALA A 391 48.47 -8.81 -5.96
CA ALA A 391 49.27 -10.01 -5.73
C ALA A 391 49.70 -10.10 -4.24
N GLY A 392 49.27 -11.14 -3.52
CA GLY A 392 49.65 -11.42 -2.15
C GLY A 392 48.80 -10.82 -1.04
N GLY A 393 47.67 -10.18 -1.36
CA GLY A 393 46.75 -9.67 -0.33
C GLY A 393 45.87 -10.78 0.27
N GLN A 394 45.92 -10.97 1.61
CA GLN A 394 44.91 -11.76 2.32
C GLN A 394 43.54 -11.09 2.17
N GLU A 395 42.54 -11.86 1.77
CA GLU A 395 41.17 -11.39 1.78
C GLU A 395 40.74 -11.08 3.22
N PRO A 396 40.21 -9.86 3.49
CA PRO A 396 39.67 -9.58 4.80
C PRO A 396 38.43 -10.48 5.03
N PRO A 397 38.19 -10.91 6.29
CA PRO A 397 37.00 -11.69 6.61
C PRO A 397 35.73 -10.96 6.15
N ASP A 398 34.71 -11.74 5.78
CA ASP A 398 33.45 -11.19 5.22
C ASP A 398 32.72 -10.18 6.13
N ASP A 399 32.88 -10.33 7.46
CA ASP A 399 32.30 -9.40 8.44
C ASP A 399 33.15 -8.15 8.71
N ALA A 400 34.33 -8.04 8.11
CA ALA A 400 35.17 -6.87 8.31
C ALA A 400 34.51 -5.63 7.66
N PRO A 401 34.56 -4.48 8.32
CA PRO A 401 34.14 -3.23 7.69
C PRO A 401 34.97 -2.99 6.43
N LEU A 402 34.35 -2.32 5.47
CA LEU A 402 35.00 -1.99 4.20
C LEU A 402 36.35 -1.30 4.46
N SER A 403 37.44 -1.87 3.97
CA SER A 403 38.79 -1.30 4.07
C SER A 403 38.91 -0.07 3.18
N ASP A 404 39.99 0.70 3.33
CA ASP A 404 40.28 1.80 2.41
C ASP A 404 40.50 1.28 0.98
N GLY A 405 39.86 1.94 0.03
CA GLY A 405 39.79 1.51 -1.37
C GLY A 405 41.10 1.58 -2.13
N CYS A 406 42.04 2.45 -1.70
CA CYS A 406 43.35 2.66 -2.33
C CYS A 406 43.29 2.83 -3.87
N GLY A 407 42.26 3.52 -4.39
CA GLY A 407 42.04 3.72 -5.81
C GLY A 407 41.44 2.52 -6.57
N ARG A 408 40.97 1.47 -5.87
CA ARG A 408 40.32 0.32 -6.53
C ARG A 408 39.08 0.72 -7.29
N ARG A 409 38.97 0.21 -8.50
CA ARG A 409 37.84 0.43 -9.38
C ARG A 409 36.74 -0.58 -9.10
N VAL A 410 35.54 -0.09 -8.83
CA VAL A 410 34.41 -0.93 -8.41
C VAL A 410 33.12 -0.55 -9.13
N ARG A 411 32.22 -1.53 -9.19
CA ARG A 411 30.85 -1.34 -9.65
C ARG A 411 29.89 -1.73 -8.54
N LEU A 412 28.91 -0.87 -8.29
CA LEU A 412 27.84 -1.08 -7.31
C LEU A 412 26.67 -1.81 -7.93
N ILE A 413 26.21 -2.87 -7.27
CA ILE A 413 25.03 -3.61 -7.70
C ILE A 413 24.03 -3.68 -6.55
N ASP A 414 22.80 -3.40 -6.86
CA ASP A 414 21.66 -3.51 -5.95
C ASP A 414 20.61 -4.44 -6.57
N LEU A 415 20.23 -5.49 -5.84
CA LEU A 415 19.29 -6.50 -6.28
C LEU A 415 17.86 -6.09 -5.93
N LYS A 416 16.97 -6.06 -6.92
CA LYS A 416 15.56 -5.69 -6.72
C LYS A 416 14.64 -6.86 -7.03
N THR A 417 13.96 -7.34 -6.00
CA THR A 417 13.00 -8.46 -6.09
C THR A 417 11.57 -8.01 -6.40
N GLY A 418 11.28 -6.72 -6.29
CA GLY A 418 9.96 -6.15 -6.62
C GLY A 418 9.68 -6.13 -8.11
N ALA A 419 8.40 -6.15 -8.47
CA ALA A 419 7.93 -6.11 -9.87
C ALA A 419 8.11 -4.73 -10.55
N GLY A 420 8.51 -3.70 -9.80
CA GLY A 420 8.71 -2.35 -10.32
C GLY A 420 9.85 -2.30 -11.33
N LYS A 421 9.65 -1.55 -12.42
CA LYS A 421 10.65 -1.33 -13.45
C LYS A 421 10.91 0.17 -13.60
N PRO A 422 11.93 0.72 -12.90
CA PRO A 422 12.28 2.12 -13.06
C PRO A 422 12.78 2.40 -14.48
N THR A 423 12.64 3.64 -14.91
CA THR A 423 13.25 4.12 -16.15
C THR A 423 14.76 4.21 -16.00
N LYS A 424 15.49 4.40 -17.10
CA LYS A 424 16.95 4.58 -17.05
C LYS A 424 17.35 5.86 -16.32
N GLU A 425 16.55 6.89 -16.46
CA GLU A 425 16.71 8.17 -15.78
C GLU A 425 16.49 8.04 -14.27
N GLU A 426 15.47 7.33 -13.85
CA GLU A 426 15.22 7.02 -12.44
C GLU A 426 16.32 6.13 -11.86
N ALA A 427 16.80 5.14 -12.61
CA ALA A 427 17.93 4.31 -12.18
C ALA A 427 19.24 5.11 -12.05
N ALA A 428 19.47 6.09 -12.94
CA ALA A 428 20.64 6.98 -12.89
C ALA A 428 20.61 7.90 -11.65
N ARG A 429 19.42 8.25 -11.18
CA ARG A 429 19.19 9.06 -9.96
C ARG A 429 18.69 8.23 -8.78
N ASN A 430 19.05 6.97 -8.72
CA ASN A 430 18.66 6.12 -7.59
C ASN A 430 19.36 6.61 -6.31
N PRO A 431 18.59 7.03 -5.27
CA PRO A 431 19.15 7.60 -4.05
C PRO A 431 20.09 6.64 -3.31
N GLN A 432 19.73 5.37 -3.23
CA GLN A 432 20.49 4.36 -2.51
C GLN A 432 21.87 4.14 -3.13
N LEU A 433 21.93 3.95 -4.45
CA LEU A 433 23.20 3.80 -5.18
C LEU A 433 24.07 5.06 -5.08
N ALA A 434 23.46 6.24 -5.14
CA ALA A 434 24.18 7.51 -5.02
C ALA A 434 24.84 7.66 -3.65
N VAL A 435 24.14 7.30 -2.59
CA VAL A 435 24.66 7.35 -1.21
C VAL A 435 25.78 6.32 -1.01
N TYR A 436 25.65 5.11 -1.56
CA TYR A 436 26.72 4.11 -1.54
C TYR A 436 27.96 4.60 -2.31
N ARG A 437 27.79 5.25 -3.47
CA ARG A 437 28.88 5.86 -4.21
C ARG A 437 29.65 6.86 -3.34
N LEU A 438 28.95 7.84 -2.76
CA LEU A 438 29.57 8.84 -1.87
C LEU A 438 30.38 8.18 -0.74
N ALA A 439 29.83 7.15 -0.13
CA ALA A 439 30.46 6.45 0.97
C ALA A 439 31.71 5.69 0.52
N LEU A 440 31.69 5.04 -0.64
CA LEU A 440 32.85 4.34 -1.22
C LEU A 440 33.94 5.33 -1.65
N GLU A 441 33.57 6.41 -2.32
CA GLU A 441 34.54 7.44 -2.74
C GLU A 441 35.21 8.11 -1.54
N SER A 442 34.47 8.32 -0.42
CA SER A 442 35.07 8.85 0.81
C SER A 442 36.08 7.88 1.46
N ARG A 443 36.05 6.61 1.07
CA ARG A 443 37.01 5.57 1.44
C ARG A 443 38.10 5.35 0.39
N GLY A 444 38.17 6.18 -0.63
CA GLY A 444 39.19 6.10 -1.68
C GLY A 444 38.95 5.04 -2.75
N TYR A 445 37.73 4.53 -2.90
CA TYR A 445 37.35 3.71 -4.05
C TYR A 445 37.03 4.61 -5.26
N VAL A 446 37.22 4.09 -6.46
CA VAL A 446 36.78 4.69 -7.71
C VAL A 446 35.54 3.94 -8.17
N VAL A 447 34.36 4.57 -8.05
CA VAL A 447 33.10 3.95 -8.47
C VAL A 447 32.86 4.24 -9.94
N GLU A 448 33.09 3.26 -10.82
CA GLU A 448 32.93 3.44 -12.27
C GLU A 448 31.49 3.19 -12.77
N GLY A 449 30.64 2.74 -11.89
CA GLY A 449 29.26 2.51 -12.25
C GLY A 449 28.42 1.87 -11.17
N GLY A 450 27.11 1.89 -11.40
CA GLY A 450 26.13 1.15 -10.61
C GLY A 450 25.08 0.53 -11.50
N ALA A 451 24.43 -0.50 -11.03
CA ALA A 451 23.30 -1.10 -11.71
C ALA A 451 22.26 -1.64 -10.74
N LEU A 452 21.00 -1.56 -11.17
CA LEU A 452 19.89 -2.26 -10.55
C LEU A 452 19.66 -3.56 -11.31
N VAL A 453 19.74 -4.69 -10.60
CA VAL A 453 19.40 -6.00 -11.15
C VAL A 453 17.97 -6.33 -10.77
N LEU A 454 17.06 -6.24 -11.73
CA LEU A 454 15.63 -6.37 -11.52
C LEU A 454 15.22 -7.84 -11.66
N LEU A 455 15.24 -8.58 -10.57
CA LEU A 455 14.86 -9.99 -10.55
C LEU A 455 13.34 -10.18 -10.65
N GLY A 456 12.56 -9.30 -9.99
CA GLY A 456 11.09 -9.38 -9.95
C GLY A 456 10.37 -8.74 -11.13
N ALA A 457 11.03 -7.91 -11.93
CA ALA A 457 10.41 -7.29 -13.10
C ALA A 457 10.25 -8.28 -14.24
N ALA A 458 9.18 -8.11 -15.05
CA ALA A 458 9.01 -8.90 -16.27
C ALA A 458 10.27 -8.79 -17.15
N PRO A 459 10.84 -9.91 -17.62
CA PRO A 459 12.07 -9.90 -18.37
C PRO A 459 11.90 -9.15 -19.70
N LEU A 460 12.96 -8.45 -20.12
CA LEU A 460 13.12 -8.04 -21.50
C LEU A 460 13.36 -9.30 -22.36
N ARG A 461 13.25 -9.18 -23.69
CA ARG A 461 13.39 -10.29 -24.67
C ARG A 461 14.63 -11.18 -24.45
N ASP A 462 15.62 -10.72 -23.69
CA ASP A 462 16.90 -11.39 -23.44
C ASP A 462 17.01 -12.02 -22.03
N GLY A 463 15.91 -12.16 -21.30
CA GLY A 463 15.83 -12.93 -20.04
C GLY A 463 16.24 -12.19 -18.75
N LEU A 464 17.17 -11.26 -18.78
CA LEU A 464 17.62 -10.49 -17.62
C LEU A 464 17.39 -8.99 -17.82
N THR A 465 16.93 -8.32 -16.77
CA THR A 465 16.84 -6.85 -16.76
C THR A 465 17.89 -6.27 -15.83
N VAL A 466 19.05 -5.92 -16.40
CA VAL A 466 20.08 -5.15 -15.72
C VAL A 466 19.97 -3.70 -16.20
N LEU A 467 19.52 -2.81 -15.33
CA LEU A 467 19.49 -1.38 -15.62
C LEU A 467 20.81 -0.75 -15.19
N ALA A 468 21.75 -0.71 -16.12
CA ALA A 468 22.95 0.11 -16.00
C ALA A 468 22.71 1.41 -16.77
N PRO A 469 22.75 2.59 -16.12
CA PRO A 469 22.72 3.86 -16.83
C PRO A 469 23.90 3.92 -17.82
N LYS A 470 23.66 4.38 -19.04
CA LYS A 470 24.75 4.64 -20.01
C LYS A 470 25.49 5.92 -19.60
N GLY A 471 26.81 5.82 -19.54
CA GLY A 471 27.68 6.90 -19.06
C GLY A 471 27.99 6.74 -17.58
N ALA A 472 28.88 7.53 -17.02
CA ALA A 472 29.27 7.43 -15.63
C ALA A 472 28.02 7.23 -14.76
N ALA A 473 27.76 5.99 -14.43
CA ALA A 473 26.58 5.60 -13.70
C ALA A 473 26.66 6.32 -12.37
N LEU A 474 25.59 6.95 -11.99
CA LEU A 474 25.57 7.84 -10.85
C LEU A 474 26.38 9.11 -11.14
N ASP A 475 26.06 9.71 -12.28
CA ASP A 475 26.65 10.97 -12.72
C ASP A 475 26.76 11.95 -11.54
N PRO A 476 27.96 12.33 -11.11
CA PRO A 476 28.14 13.38 -10.11
C PRO A 476 27.83 14.77 -10.70
N SER A 477 27.13 14.83 -11.86
CA SER A 477 26.77 16.11 -12.45
C SER A 477 26.12 16.98 -11.39
N PRO A 478 26.67 18.16 -11.17
CA PRO A 478 26.13 19.09 -10.21
C PRO A 478 24.64 19.32 -10.52
N ASP A 479 23.83 19.40 -9.50
CA ASP A 479 22.47 19.90 -9.66
C ASP A 479 22.55 21.25 -10.38
N PRO A 480 21.82 21.45 -11.49
CA PRO A 480 21.86 22.71 -12.24
C PRO A 480 21.61 23.95 -11.39
N GLY A 481 21.04 23.78 -10.19
CA GLY A 481 20.76 24.90 -9.27
C GLY A 481 21.87 25.22 -8.27
N THR A 482 22.66 24.24 -7.81
CA THR A 482 23.63 24.44 -6.71
C THR A 482 25.07 24.27 -7.13
N GLY A 483 25.37 23.59 -8.22
CA GLY A 483 26.74 23.28 -8.65
C GLY A 483 27.44 22.21 -7.81
N GLU A 484 26.74 21.59 -6.83
CA GLU A 484 27.27 20.57 -5.93
C GLU A 484 26.76 19.16 -6.33
N ASP A 485 27.43 18.11 -5.83
CA ASP A 485 26.99 16.72 -6.05
C ASP A 485 25.62 16.50 -5.41
N TRP A 486 24.62 16.27 -6.24
CA TRP A 486 23.22 16.07 -5.82
C TRP A 486 23.05 14.99 -4.74
N ALA A 487 23.94 14.00 -4.68
CA ALA A 487 23.89 12.96 -3.67
C ALA A 487 24.31 13.51 -2.29
N ARG A 488 25.21 14.47 -2.22
CA ARG A 488 25.57 15.17 -0.98
C ARG A 488 24.41 16.02 -0.48
N ASP A 489 23.75 16.75 -1.37
CA ASP A 489 22.57 17.56 -1.04
C ASP A 489 21.44 16.66 -0.53
N LEU A 490 21.25 15.49 -1.16
CA LEU A 490 20.27 14.50 -0.75
C LEU A 490 20.53 13.99 0.68
N VAL A 491 21.78 13.63 0.99
CA VAL A 491 22.18 13.19 2.34
C VAL A 491 22.03 14.32 3.36
N ALA A 492 22.43 15.53 3.01
CA ALA A 492 22.30 16.70 3.88
C ALA A 492 20.84 17.02 4.21
N SER A 493 19.96 16.99 3.19
CA SER A 493 18.52 17.17 3.35
C SER A 493 17.90 16.08 4.21
N ALA A 494 18.24 14.81 3.94
CA ALA A 494 17.74 13.69 4.75
C ALA A 494 18.21 13.77 6.21
N ALA A 495 19.45 14.18 6.43
CA ALA A 495 19.98 14.37 7.79
C ALA A 495 19.28 15.52 8.52
N ALA A 496 18.98 16.62 7.84
CA ALA A 496 18.24 17.73 8.41
C ALA A 496 16.81 17.32 8.81
N ASP A 497 16.11 16.58 7.94
CA ASP A 497 14.80 16.02 8.22
C ASP A 497 14.84 15.02 9.40
N ALA A 498 15.84 14.13 9.43
CA ALA A 498 15.98 13.12 10.49
C ALA A 498 16.37 13.73 11.85
N ARG A 499 17.15 14.82 11.86
CA ARG A 499 17.55 15.54 13.06
C ARG A 499 16.40 16.37 13.65
N GLY A 500 15.53 16.90 12.80
CA GLY A 500 14.55 17.91 13.18
C GLY A 500 13.52 17.43 14.20
N ALA A 501 12.97 18.38 14.94
CA ALA A 501 11.84 18.15 15.86
C ALA A 501 10.50 17.99 15.12
N ARG A 502 10.47 18.33 13.83
CA ARG A 502 9.26 18.30 12.99
C ARG A 502 9.44 17.33 11.83
N LEU A 503 8.65 16.28 11.84
CA LEU A 503 8.64 15.27 10.78
C LEU A 503 7.49 15.56 9.82
N THR A 504 7.81 16.06 8.65
CA THR A 504 6.82 16.50 7.66
C THR A 504 6.30 15.31 6.85
N ALA A 505 4.98 15.25 6.69
CA ALA A 505 4.37 14.32 5.73
C ALA A 505 4.56 14.86 4.31
N ARG A 506 5.10 14.01 3.41
CA ARG A 506 5.20 14.29 1.97
C ARG A 506 4.29 13.34 1.22
N THR A 507 3.43 13.88 0.35
CA THR A 507 2.52 13.08 -0.48
C THR A 507 3.21 12.62 -1.75
N GLY A 508 2.88 11.40 -2.20
CA GLY A 508 3.43 10.81 -3.42
C GLY A 508 2.87 9.41 -3.70
N PRO A 509 3.37 8.71 -4.71
CA PRO A 509 2.88 7.37 -5.08
C PRO A 509 2.94 6.35 -3.94
N HIS A 510 3.89 6.54 -2.99
CA HIS A 510 4.04 5.69 -1.81
C HIS A 510 2.86 5.78 -0.82
N CYS A 511 2.00 6.81 -0.93
CA CYS A 511 0.85 6.98 -0.03
C CYS A 511 -0.21 5.90 -0.23
N VAL A 512 -0.35 5.35 -1.44
CA VAL A 512 -1.37 4.33 -1.76
C VAL A 512 -1.22 3.09 -0.88
N ARG A 513 0.02 2.67 -0.59
CA ARG A 513 0.34 1.48 0.23
C ARG A 513 1.07 1.85 1.52
N CYS A 514 0.79 3.03 2.07
CA CYS A 514 1.47 3.49 3.27
C CYS A 514 0.94 2.76 4.51
N ALA A 515 1.81 2.05 5.23
CA ALA A 515 1.45 1.32 6.44
C ALA A 515 0.97 2.24 7.58
N VAL A 516 1.35 3.51 7.55
CA VAL A 516 1.02 4.51 8.60
C VAL A 516 0.02 5.56 8.12
N LYS A 517 -0.72 5.28 7.04
CA LYS A 517 -1.68 6.23 6.47
C LYS A 517 -2.74 6.69 7.48
N ASP A 518 -3.15 5.80 8.39
CA ASP A 518 -4.17 6.09 9.40
C ASP A 518 -3.70 7.10 10.48
N SER A 519 -2.40 7.37 10.54
CA SER A 519 -1.80 8.39 11.40
C SER A 519 -1.27 9.61 10.61
N CYS A 520 -1.48 9.65 9.29
CA CYS A 520 -0.91 10.67 8.43
C CYS A 520 -1.84 11.89 8.25
N PRO A 521 -1.43 13.11 8.63
CA PRO A 521 -2.27 14.30 8.49
C PRO A 521 -2.46 14.75 7.03
N ALA A 522 -1.67 14.23 6.10
CA ALA A 522 -1.74 14.63 4.69
C ALA A 522 -2.81 13.87 3.89
N VAL A 523 -3.31 12.74 4.40
CA VAL A 523 -4.32 11.90 3.73
C VAL A 523 -5.62 11.85 4.51
N ALA A 524 -6.72 11.51 3.82
CA ALA A 524 -8.06 11.54 4.42
C ALA A 524 -8.21 10.53 5.58
N GLU A 525 -7.59 9.36 5.46
CA GLU A 525 -7.62 8.31 6.47
C GLU A 525 -7.03 8.79 7.80
N GLY A 526 -5.87 9.43 7.76
CA GLY A 526 -5.21 9.93 8.97
C GLY A 526 -5.86 11.17 9.58
N ARG A 527 -6.69 11.88 8.81
CA ARG A 527 -7.49 12.99 9.33
C ARG A 527 -8.69 12.53 10.16
N ARG A 528 -9.02 11.25 10.09
CA ARG A 528 -10.11 10.63 10.87
C ARG A 528 -9.67 10.27 12.29
N THR A 529 -8.64 10.88 12.82
CA THR A 529 -8.14 10.62 14.18
C THR A 529 -9.10 11.09 15.27
N ALA A 530 -10.23 10.41 15.38
CA ALA A 530 -10.90 10.21 16.63
C ALA A 530 -10.57 8.78 17.10
N PRO A 531 -10.19 8.58 18.36
CA PRO A 531 -9.99 7.25 18.90
C PRO A 531 -11.28 6.44 18.86
#